data_173476d63c0749237701e2c7c98b0e84
#
_entry.id   173476d63c0749237701e2c7c98b0e84
#
_cell.length_a   1.000
_cell.length_b   1.000
_cell.length_c   1.000
_cell.angle_alpha   90.00
_cell.angle_beta   90.00
_cell.angle_gamma   90.00
#
_symmetry.space_group_name_H-M   'P 1'
#
loop_
_entity.id
_entity.type
_entity.pdbx_description
1 polymer ?
#
loop_
_entity_poly.entity_id
_entity_poly.type
_entity_poly.pdbx_seq_one_letter_code
_entity_poly.pdbx_strand_id
1 'polypeptide(L)'
;MKKQAITVISTALTCFLLSNVGHAQEKPKQYYTVLLKDPSKFEQGITEIKKENGEITYTVPEIGLIQFKGDTQISKNQSPLFESVNPSLQVEKPEVPHSIKMPNLSTLSTKTLDTNLPPLWDMQWDMKEITHNGESYKKETGSHNVVVGIIDSGVDVDHPDLVKNLIPGSKNFVPKGGLRGTEPEETGDINNINDINGHGTLVSGSIAANGELKGVAPDTGIRAYRVFGNKSADAAWVINAIIEAAKDDVDVINLSLGSYYVNGKVYENGKLVDNGWAEVEGYKRAIEYANQHGSVVVASAGNDSVNVANKQELNNFLKQKYEKEGKIFTGVGIEAPGELPGVVTVSSTGPTGQRSVFSNYGEGVIDISAPGGDYRLWQQYGEEVWWNTGLFRQEEVLTTFNTGRYLFAAGTSMAVPKVSATLALIINHYNFKNQPKRSISHLYKNGIKKDIAPDKASLGNGQLDVYNAIK
;
A
#
# COMPACT_ATOMS: atom_id res chain seq x y z
N MET A 1 -64.85 -41.52 -33.43
CA MET A 1 -64.78 -41.50 -34.88
C MET A 1 -63.58 -40.62 -35.30
N LYS A 2 -62.90 -41.07 -36.30
CA LYS A 2 -61.68 -40.55 -36.99
C LYS A 2 -60.34 -40.96 -36.36
N LYS A 3 -59.87 -42.06 -36.96
CA LYS A 3 -58.45 -42.51 -36.95
C LYS A 3 -57.65 -41.54 -37.81
N GLN A 4 -56.42 -41.19 -37.30
CA GLN A 4 -55.43 -40.66 -38.21
C GLN A 4 -54.13 -41.52 -38.06
N ALA A 5 -53.59 -41.77 -39.24
CA ALA A 5 -52.54 -42.75 -39.48
C ALA A 5 -51.18 -42.23 -39.08
N ILE A 6 -50.33 -43.14 -38.55
CA ILE A 6 -48.92 -42.97 -38.26
C ILE A 6 -48.13 -43.23 -39.54
N THR A 7 -47.48 -42.24 -40.09
CA THR A 7 -46.49 -42.40 -41.17
C THR A 7 -45.11 -42.53 -40.56
N VAL A 8 -44.49 -43.71 -40.69
CA VAL A 8 -43.13 -43.97 -40.35
C VAL A 8 -42.20 -43.49 -41.46
N ILE A 9 -41.38 -42.47 -41.17
CA ILE A 9 -40.28 -42.07 -42.07
C ILE A 9 -38.99 -42.65 -41.50
N SER A 10 -38.47 -43.63 -42.24
CA SER A 10 -37.14 -44.20 -42.03
C SER A 10 -36.09 -43.21 -42.54
N THR A 11 -35.27 -42.65 -41.66
CA THR A 11 -34.13 -41.84 -42.04
C THR A 11 -32.84 -42.62 -41.74
N ALA A 12 -32.11 -42.86 -42.82
CA ALA A 12 -30.82 -43.54 -42.80
C ALA A 12 -29.79 -42.80 -41.97
N LEU A 13 -29.17 -43.50 -41.01
CA LEU A 13 -28.08 -43.04 -40.14
C LEU A 13 -26.79 -43.08 -40.95
N THR A 14 -26.37 -41.95 -41.50
CA THR A 14 -25.01 -41.83 -42.11
C THR A 14 -24.05 -41.48 -40.96
N CYS A 15 -23.24 -42.42 -40.52
CA CYS A 15 -22.14 -42.21 -39.61
C CYS A 15 -21.06 -41.36 -40.29
N PHE A 16 -21.04 -40.07 -39.96
CA PHE A 16 -19.86 -39.24 -40.19
C PHE A 16 -18.90 -39.46 -39.01
N LEU A 17 -17.81 -40.18 -39.23
CA LEU A 17 -16.67 -40.21 -38.40
C LEU A 17 -15.97 -38.82 -38.47
N LEU A 18 -16.42 -37.88 -37.62
CA LEU A 18 -15.64 -36.71 -37.33
C LEU A 18 -14.44 -37.14 -36.48
N SER A 19 -13.27 -37.20 -37.11
CA SER A 19 -11.99 -37.23 -36.41
C SER A 19 -11.92 -36.01 -35.51
N ASN A 20 -12.15 -36.18 -34.21
CA ASN A 20 -11.78 -35.25 -33.19
C ASN A 20 -10.24 -35.09 -33.22
N VAL A 21 -9.76 -34.15 -34.00
CA VAL A 21 -8.45 -33.55 -33.78
C VAL A 21 -8.58 -32.83 -32.44
N GLY A 22 -8.20 -33.49 -31.37
CA GLY A 22 -8.11 -32.89 -30.05
C GLY A 22 -7.16 -31.69 -30.13
N HIS A 23 -7.74 -30.50 -30.23
CA HIS A 23 -6.98 -29.32 -29.86
C HIS A 23 -6.70 -29.51 -28.37
N ALA A 24 -5.45 -29.80 -28.05
CA ALA A 24 -4.97 -29.72 -26.69
C ALA A 24 -5.31 -28.30 -26.22
N GLN A 25 -6.26 -28.20 -25.27
CA GLN A 25 -6.62 -26.93 -24.68
C GLN A 25 -5.35 -26.41 -24.02
N GLU A 26 -4.72 -25.39 -24.61
CA GLU A 26 -3.54 -24.76 -24.03
C GLU A 26 -3.89 -24.38 -22.59
N LYS A 27 -3.09 -24.89 -21.64
CA LYS A 27 -3.26 -24.51 -20.23
C LYS A 27 -3.08 -22.98 -20.16
N PRO A 28 -3.93 -22.28 -19.42
CA PRO A 28 -3.78 -20.83 -19.29
C PRO A 28 -2.38 -20.52 -18.71
N LYS A 29 -1.60 -19.73 -19.44
CA LYS A 29 -0.28 -19.29 -19.00
C LYS A 29 -0.41 -18.53 -17.67
N GLN A 30 0.41 -18.91 -16.70
CA GLN A 30 0.43 -18.33 -15.36
C GLN A 30 1.62 -17.36 -15.23
N TYR A 31 1.49 -16.38 -14.34
CA TYR A 31 2.58 -15.47 -13.99
C TYR A 31 3.40 -16.03 -12.84
N TYR A 32 4.71 -15.96 -12.98
CA TYR A 32 5.68 -16.42 -11.99
C TYR A 32 6.69 -15.33 -11.71
N THR A 33 7.18 -15.28 -10.47
CA THR A 33 8.28 -14.42 -10.05
C THR A 33 9.49 -15.28 -9.70
N VAL A 34 10.64 -14.88 -10.22
CA VAL A 34 11.95 -15.45 -9.91
C VAL A 34 12.77 -14.41 -9.18
N LEU A 35 13.46 -14.81 -8.13
CA LEU A 35 14.52 -14.06 -7.51
C LEU A 35 15.86 -14.76 -7.73
N LEU A 36 16.84 -14.04 -8.23
CA LEU A 36 18.20 -14.56 -8.44
C LEU A 36 18.99 -14.53 -7.13
N LYS A 37 19.88 -15.50 -6.93
CA LYS A 37 20.85 -15.51 -5.82
C LYS A 37 21.83 -14.34 -5.94
N ASP A 38 22.25 -14.03 -7.16
CA ASP A 38 23.20 -12.98 -7.49
C ASP A 38 22.59 -12.08 -8.58
N PRO A 39 22.23 -10.82 -8.25
CA PRO A 39 21.68 -9.88 -9.24
C PRO A 39 22.59 -9.63 -10.44
N SER A 40 23.93 -9.79 -10.29
CA SER A 40 24.87 -9.62 -11.41
C SER A 40 24.69 -10.64 -12.53
N LYS A 41 23.96 -11.72 -12.27
CA LYS A 41 23.62 -12.78 -13.24
C LYS A 41 22.30 -12.55 -13.96
N PHE A 42 21.78 -11.32 -13.93
CA PHE A 42 20.45 -10.99 -14.42
C PHE A 42 20.18 -11.45 -15.85
N GLU A 43 21.09 -11.15 -16.80
CA GLU A 43 20.95 -11.55 -18.20
C GLU A 43 21.00 -13.08 -18.40
N GLN A 44 21.73 -13.80 -17.53
CA GLN A 44 21.74 -15.25 -17.55
C GLN A 44 20.38 -15.81 -17.08
N GLY A 45 19.78 -15.20 -16.04
CA GLY A 45 18.44 -15.55 -15.57
C GLY A 45 17.37 -15.34 -16.66
N ILE A 46 17.38 -14.21 -17.34
CA ILE A 46 16.52 -13.93 -18.52
C ILE A 46 16.68 -15.01 -19.58
N THR A 47 17.91 -15.39 -19.88
CA THR A 47 18.21 -16.40 -20.90
C THR A 47 17.66 -17.77 -20.52
N GLU A 48 17.79 -18.18 -19.26
CA GLU A 48 17.25 -19.46 -18.80
C GLU A 48 15.72 -19.50 -18.86
N ILE A 49 15.05 -18.43 -18.41
CA ILE A 49 13.59 -18.34 -18.47
C ILE A 49 13.09 -18.43 -19.93
N LYS A 50 13.77 -17.73 -20.86
CA LYS A 50 13.42 -17.79 -22.29
C LYS A 50 13.64 -19.16 -22.92
N LYS A 51 14.64 -19.93 -22.50
CA LYS A 51 14.85 -21.32 -22.96
C LYS A 51 13.68 -22.23 -22.63
N GLU A 52 13.00 -21.96 -21.53
CA GLU A 52 11.81 -22.70 -21.08
C GLU A 52 10.49 -22.08 -21.60
N ASN A 53 10.56 -21.27 -22.67
CA ASN A 53 9.44 -20.57 -23.30
C ASN A 53 8.70 -19.57 -22.37
N GLY A 54 9.40 -19.07 -21.34
CA GLY A 54 8.90 -18.00 -20.50
C GLY A 54 8.92 -16.65 -21.21
N GLU A 55 7.82 -15.93 -21.22
CA GLU A 55 7.68 -14.57 -21.70
C GLU A 55 7.94 -13.59 -20.53
N ILE A 56 9.02 -12.81 -20.62
CA ILE A 56 9.36 -11.82 -19.58
C ILE A 56 8.31 -10.71 -19.58
N THR A 57 7.69 -10.46 -18.43
CA THR A 57 6.61 -9.47 -18.26
C THR A 57 7.03 -8.27 -17.42
N TYR A 58 7.94 -8.45 -16.46
CA TYR A 58 8.44 -7.39 -15.62
C TYR A 58 9.83 -7.70 -15.06
N THR A 59 10.62 -6.67 -14.74
CA THR A 59 11.99 -6.87 -14.25
C THR A 59 12.41 -5.78 -13.27
N VAL A 60 13.20 -6.18 -12.25
CA VAL A 60 13.88 -5.28 -11.32
C VAL A 60 15.34 -5.76 -11.22
N PRO A 61 16.20 -5.31 -12.15
CA PRO A 61 17.58 -5.82 -12.28
C PRO A 61 18.43 -5.63 -11.05
N GLU A 62 18.26 -4.51 -10.33
CA GLU A 62 19.06 -4.11 -9.16
C GLU A 62 19.05 -5.16 -8.05
N ILE A 63 17.95 -5.88 -7.94
CA ILE A 63 17.77 -6.92 -6.93
C ILE A 63 17.66 -8.33 -7.51
N GLY A 64 17.76 -8.46 -8.83
CA GLY A 64 17.67 -9.74 -9.53
C GLY A 64 16.27 -10.34 -9.57
N LEU A 65 15.21 -9.51 -9.57
CA LEU A 65 13.83 -9.97 -9.65
C LEU A 65 13.34 -9.96 -11.10
N ILE A 66 12.77 -11.08 -11.56
CA ILE A 66 12.25 -11.28 -12.91
C ILE A 66 10.84 -11.87 -12.81
N GLN A 67 9.86 -11.22 -13.43
CA GLN A 67 8.54 -11.79 -13.63
C GLN A 67 8.39 -12.30 -15.06
N PHE A 68 7.75 -13.45 -15.21
CA PHE A 68 7.49 -14.03 -16.51
C PHE A 68 6.13 -14.72 -16.56
N LYS A 69 5.61 -14.91 -17.77
CA LYS A 69 4.41 -15.67 -18.08
C LYS A 69 4.80 -16.97 -18.77
N GLY A 70 4.33 -18.12 -18.28
CA GLY A 70 4.69 -19.44 -18.81
C GLY A 70 3.65 -20.51 -18.53
N ASP A 71 3.84 -21.67 -19.18
CA ASP A 71 2.93 -22.83 -19.08
C ASP A 71 3.26 -23.75 -17.91
N THR A 72 4.52 -23.72 -17.44
CA THR A 72 5.03 -24.54 -16.37
C THR A 72 5.86 -23.70 -15.40
N GLN A 73 5.75 -24.06 -14.15
CA GLN A 73 6.60 -23.48 -13.12
C GLN A 73 8.04 -23.95 -13.32
N ILE A 74 8.93 -23.03 -13.68
CA ILE A 74 10.37 -23.25 -13.62
C ILE A 74 10.73 -23.36 -12.13
N SER A 75 11.17 -24.53 -11.66
CA SER A 75 11.52 -24.68 -10.25
C SER A 75 12.94 -24.16 -9.99
N LYS A 76 13.22 -23.71 -8.75
CA LYS A 76 14.58 -23.37 -8.32
C LYS A 76 15.59 -24.51 -8.50
N ASN A 77 15.10 -25.75 -8.59
CA ASN A 77 15.94 -26.93 -8.82
C ASN A 77 16.36 -27.09 -10.28
N GLN A 78 15.72 -26.36 -11.22
CA GLN A 78 16.06 -26.37 -12.65
C GLN A 78 17.20 -25.42 -12.98
N SER A 79 17.44 -24.39 -12.14
CA SER A 79 18.58 -23.49 -12.29
C SER A 79 19.29 -23.20 -10.97
N PRO A 80 20.62 -23.34 -10.92
CA PRO A 80 21.42 -22.94 -9.77
C PRO A 80 21.44 -21.43 -9.53
N LEU A 81 21.02 -20.62 -10.51
CA LEU A 81 20.96 -19.16 -10.42
C LEU A 81 19.80 -18.69 -9.54
N PHE A 82 18.71 -19.49 -9.44
CA PHE A 82 17.49 -19.07 -8.79
C PHE A 82 17.55 -19.34 -7.27
N GLU A 83 17.21 -18.32 -6.50
CA GLU A 83 17.00 -18.42 -5.05
C GLU A 83 15.59 -18.92 -4.75
N SER A 84 14.60 -18.29 -5.38
CA SER A 84 13.20 -18.70 -5.29
C SER A 84 12.46 -18.47 -6.59
N VAL A 85 11.42 -19.27 -6.78
CA VAL A 85 10.47 -19.18 -7.90
C VAL A 85 9.10 -19.51 -7.37
N ASN A 86 8.12 -18.66 -7.61
CA ASN A 86 6.72 -18.90 -7.21
C ASN A 86 5.73 -18.23 -8.18
N PRO A 87 4.45 -18.60 -8.14
CA PRO A 87 3.41 -17.80 -8.77
C PRO A 87 3.46 -16.35 -8.27
N SER A 88 3.38 -15.38 -9.20
CA SER A 88 3.49 -13.95 -8.85
C SER A 88 2.40 -13.52 -7.90
N LEU A 89 2.79 -12.86 -6.83
CA LEU A 89 1.93 -12.38 -5.75
C LEU A 89 1.40 -10.97 -6.04
N GLN A 90 0.26 -10.66 -5.46
CA GLN A 90 -0.41 -9.38 -5.63
C GLN A 90 -0.45 -8.62 -4.31
N VAL A 91 -0.56 -7.30 -4.43
CA VAL A 91 -0.89 -6.38 -3.34
C VAL A 91 -2.32 -5.92 -3.54
N GLU A 92 -3.16 -6.15 -2.56
CA GLU A 92 -4.56 -5.75 -2.62
C GLU A 92 -4.67 -4.22 -2.77
N LYS A 93 -5.55 -3.77 -3.68
CA LYS A 93 -5.80 -2.34 -3.84
C LYS A 93 -6.40 -1.79 -2.53
N PRO A 94 -5.89 -0.68 -2.00
CA PRO A 94 -6.45 -0.08 -0.80
C PRO A 94 -7.93 0.29 -1.03
N GLU A 95 -8.76 -0.05 -0.05
CA GLU A 95 -10.14 0.39 -0.05
C GLU A 95 -10.20 1.87 0.34
N VAL A 96 -10.92 2.66 -0.46
CA VAL A 96 -11.30 4.00 -0.06
C VAL A 96 -12.62 3.87 0.69
N PRO A 97 -12.74 4.38 1.91
CA PRO A 97 -13.98 4.36 2.66
C PRO A 97 -15.12 4.90 1.80
N HIS A 98 -16.32 4.34 1.94
CA HIS A 98 -17.48 4.74 1.16
C HIS A 98 -17.60 6.26 1.17
N SER A 99 -17.39 6.86 0.00
CA SER A 99 -17.42 8.31 -0.16
C SER A 99 -18.82 8.81 0.22
N ILE A 100 -18.91 9.34 1.42
CA ILE A 100 -20.08 10.12 1.78
C ILE A 100 -20.05 11.32 0.85
N LYS A 101 -21.19 11.61 0.22
CA LYS A 101 -21.39 12.92 -0.39
C LYS A 101 -21.25 13.94 0.73
N MET A 102 -20.04 14.47 0.91
CA MET A 102 -19.83 15.57 1.82
C MET A 102 -20.83 16.67 1.49
N PRO A 103 -21.59 17.19 2.44
CA PRO A 103 -22.34 18.41 2.23
C PRO A 103 -21.35 19.47 1.74
N ASN A 104 -21.81 20.35 0.87
CA ASN A 104 -20.98 21.40 0.25
C ASN A 104 -20.13 22.09 1.35
N LEU A 105 -18.82 21.94 1.32
CA LEU A 105 -17.89 22.40 2.37
C LEU A 105 -18.03 23.91 2.64
N SER A 106 -18.51 24.70 1.66
CA SER A 106 -18.83 26.12 1.85
C SER A 106 -19.87 26.39 2.95
N THR A 107 -20.67 25.38 3.33
CA THR A 107 -21.63 25.49 4.43
C THR A 107 -21.05 25.06 5.78
N LEU A 108 -19.87 24.45 5.80
CA LEU A 108 -19.20 23.92 6.99
C LEU A 108 -18.06 24.81 7.48
N SER A 109 -17.70 25.87 6.73
CA SER A 109 -16.65 26.81 7.11
C SER A 109 -17.06 27.50 8.42
N THR A 110 -16.57 26.98 9.52
CA THR A 110 -16.52 27.73 10.77
C THR A 110 -15.46 28.82 10.57
N LYS A 111 -15.80 30.08 10.82
CA LYS A 111 -14.82 31.16 10.82
C LYS A 111 -13.78 30.85 11.91
N THR A 112 -12.63 30.35 11.52
CA THR A 112 -11.49 30.28 12.42
C THR A 112 -11.12 31.71 12.82
N LEU A 113 -11.02 31.96 14.12
CA LEU A 113 -10.63 33.28 14.65
C LEU A 113 -9.14 33.58 14.35
N ASP A 114 -8.34 32.55 14.05
CA ASP A 114 -6.93 32.67 13.65
C ASP A 114 -6.81 32.60 12.12
N THR A 115 -6.49 33.71 11.50
CA THR A 115 -6.32 33.86 10.04
C THR A 115 -5.08 33.11 9.49
N ASN A 116 -4.22 32.55 10.36
CA ASN A 116 -3.05 31.76 9.96
C ASN A 116 -3.34 30.26 9.82
N LEU A 117 -4.52 29.81 10.23
CA LEU A 117 -4.95 28.42 10.13
C LEU A 117 -5.90 28.22 8.94
N PRO A 118 -5.91 27.03 8.33
CA PRO A 118 -6.74 26.75 7.16
C PRO A 118 -8.23 26.73 7.49
N PRO A 119 -9.12 26.99 6.52
CA PRO A 119 -10.56 27.05 6.73
C PRO A 119 -11.19 25.82 7.39
N LEU A 120 -10.66 24.62 7.11
CA LEU A 120 -11.18 23.36 7.64
C LEU A 120 -10.42 22.86 8.89
N TRP A 121 -9.56 23.71 9.49
CA TRP A 121 -8.72 23.35 10.63
C TRP A 121 -9.50 22.74 11.81
N ASP A 122 -10.70 23.26 12.07
CA ASP A 122 -11.50 22.78 13.20
C ASP A 122 -11.93 21.32 13.07
N MET A 123 -11.92 20.76 11.86
CA MET A 123 -12.24 19.38 11.58
C MET A 123 -11.00 18.46 11.55
N GLN A 124 -9.79 19.00 11.64
CA GLN A 124 -8.52 18.26 11.65
C GLN A 124 -8.07 17.99 13.10
N TRP A 125 -8.84 17.19 13.86
CA TRP A 125 -8.50 16.85 15.26
C TRP A 125 -7.11 16.21 15.37
N ASP A 126 -6.76 15.38 14.40
CA ASP A 126 -5.51 14.64 14.28
C ASP A 126 -4.31 15.59 14.12
N MET A 127 -4.43 16.58 13.25
CA MET A 127 -3.39 17.59 13.06
C MET A 127 -3.27 18.50 14.28
N LYS A 128 -4.39 18.90 14.91
CA LYS A 128 -4.35 19.65 16.16
C LYS A 128 -3.59 18.91 17.25
N GLU A 129 -3.82 17.62 17.36
CA GLU A 129 -3.20 16.76 18.37
C GLU A 129 -1.69 16.71 18.22
N ILE A 130 -1.18 16.32 17.03
CA ILE A 130 0.24 16.04 16.82
C ILE A 130 1.08 17.32 16.61
N THR A 131 0.47 18.43 16.20
CA THR A 131 1.17 19.71 15.94
C THR A 131 1.08 20.69 17.10
N HIS A 132 0.50 20.30 18.24
CA HIS A 132 0.15 21.19 19.35
C HIS A 132 -0.67 22.39 18.85
N ASN A 133 -1.79 22.08 18.20
CA ASN A 133 -2.70 23.08 17.60
C ASN A 133 -2.01 24.03 16.62
N GLY A 134 -1.11 23.50 15.78
CA GLY A 134 -0.40 24.27 14.75
C GLY A 134 0.90 24.95 15.20
N GLU A 135 1.31 24.79 16.47
CA GLU A 135 2.58 25.40 16.96
C GLU A 135 3.80 24.84 16.23
N SER A 136 3.76 23.59 15.73
CA SER A 136 4.84 23.03 14.92
C SER A 136 5.10 23.84 13.65
N TYR A 137 4.07 24.35 13.00
CA TYR A 137 4.19 25.11 11.76
C TYR A 137 4.93 26.46 11.92
N LYS A 138 5.01 26.99 13.16
CA LYS A 138 5.80 28.18 13.45
C LYS A 138 7.30 27.89 13.52
N LYS A 139 7.69 26.61 13.58
CA LYS A 139 9.08 26.14 13.67
C LYS A 139 9.59 25.61 12.35
N GLU A 140 8.79 24.75 11.72
CA GLU A 140 9.17 24.03 10.52
C GLU A 140 7.94 23.60 9.72
N THR A 141 7.93 23.84 8.42
CA THR A 141 6.87 23.48 7.48
C THR A 141 7.36 22.58 6.34
N GLY A 142 8.66 22.31 6.32
CA GLY A 142 9.33 21.55 5.26
C GLY A 142 9.88 22.43 4.15
N SER A 143 10.41 21.79 3.13
CA SER A 143 10.85 22.44 1.89
C SER A 143 10.89 21.41 0.76
N HIS A 144 10.91 21.89 -0.50
CA HIS A 144 11.06 21.02 -1.68
C HIS A 144 12.47 20.37 -1.79
N ASN A 145 13.43 20.75 -0.93
CA ASN A 145 14.75 20.09 -0.86
C ASN A 145 14.67 18.71 -0.20
N VAL A 146 13.61 18.43 0.54
CA VAL A 146 13.30 17.13 1.13
C VAL A 146 12.02 16.60 0.49
N VAL A 147 12.08 15.36 -0.01
CA VAL A 147 11.04 14.78 -0.84
C VAL A 147 10.44 13.54 -0.18
N VAL A 148 9.12 13.48 -0.11
CA VAL A 148 8.40 12.25 0.24
C VAL A 148 7.88 11.59 -1.04
N GLY A 149 8.34 10.38 -1.30
CA GLY A 149 7.83 9.51 -2.38
C GLY A 149 6.64 8.70 -1.89
N ILE A 150 5.50 8.81 -2.56
CA ILE A 150 4.25 8.15 -2.19
C ILE A 150 4.00 7.02 -3.18
N ILE A 151 4.21 5.77 -2.74
CA ILE A 151 3.95 4.57 -3.54
C ILE A 151 2.51 4.14 -3.25
N ASP A 152 1.59 4.45 -4.19
CA ASP A 152 0.15 4.29 -3.99
C ASP A 152 -0.62 4.29 -5.34
N SER A 153 -1.90 4.66 -5.34
CA SER A 153 -2.77 4.73 -6.52
C SER A 153 -2.55 5.95 -7.43
N GLY A 154 -1.59 6.80 -7.11
CA GLY A 154 -1.33 8.06 -7.82
C GLY A 154 -1.66 9.29 -6.97
N VAL A 155 -1.87 10.42 -7.62
CA VAL A 155 -2.27 11.69 -6.99
C VAL A 155 -3.18 12.47 -7.92
N ASP A 156 -4.15 13.21 -7.36
CA ASP A 156 -4.89 14.22 -8.11
C ASP A 156 -3.95 15.42 -8.40
N VAL A 157 -3.46 15.47 -9.63
CA VAL A 157 -2.44 16.44 -10.06
C VAL A 157 -2.93 17.88 -10.05
N ASP A 158 -4.25 18.10 -10.08
CA ASP A 158 -4.90 19.39 -10.10
C ASP A 158 -5.50 19.79 -8.75
N HIS A 159 -5.32 18.94 -7.70
CA HIS A 159 -5.88 19.24 -6.39
C HIS A 159 -5.31 20.54 -5.82
N PRO A 160 -6.16 21.54 -5.46
CA PRO A 160 -5.70 22.89 -5.08
C PRO A 160 -4.75 22.90 -3.88
N ASP A 161 -4.93 21.96 -2.93
CA ASP A 161 -4.07 21.87 -1.74
C ASP A 161 -2.76 21.13 -2.00
N LEU A 162 -2.60 20.41 -3.13
CA LEU A 162 -1.45 19.55 -3.41
C LEU A 162 -0.56 20.06 -4.55
N VAL A 163 -1.13 20.73 -5.54
CA VAL A 163 -0.45 21.12 -6.79
C VAL A 163 0.86 21.86 -6.57
N LYS A 164 0.96 22.68 -5.52
CA LYS A 164 2.17 23.45 -5.20
C LYS A 164 3.34 22.56 -4.72
N ASN A 165 3.02 21.45 -4.08
CA ASN A 165 3.99 20.54 -3.46
C ASN A 165 4.28 19.30 -4.32
N LEU A 166 3.50 19.08 -5.37
CA LEU A 166 3.77 18.04 -6.36
C LEU A 166 4.93 18.46 -7.25
N ILE A 167 6.12 17.92 -7.00
CA ILE A 167 7.33 18.28 -7.74
C ILE A 167 7.59 17.31 -8.91
N PRO A 168 8.35 17.71 -9.94
CA PRO A 168 8.69 16.86 -11.08
C PRO A 168 9.37 15.55 -10.67
N GLY A 169 9.15 14.48 -11.45
CA GLY A 169 9.79 13.18 -11.26
C GLY A 169 8.85 12.07 -10.75
N SER A 170 7.56 12.35 -10.59
CA SER A 170 6.56 11.31 -10.35
C SER A 170 6.50 10.30 -11.51
N LYS A 171 6.21 9.02 -11.21
CA LYS A 171 6.24 7.92 -12.19
C LYS A 171 5.05 6.97 -12.00
N ASN A 172 4.60 6.39 -13.11
CA ASN A 172 3.61 5.31 -13.14
C ASN A 172 4.27 3.97 -13.42
N PHE A 173 4.01 2.96 -12.59
CA PHE A 173 4.53 1.59 -12.72
C PHE A 173 3.47 0.59 -13.17
N VAL A 174 2.22 1.03 -13.36
CA VAL A 174 1.16 0.19 -13.93
C VAL A 174 1.45 -0.01 -15.41
N PRO A 175 1.74 -1.24 -15.86
CA PRO A 175 2.06 -1.48 -17.26
C PRO A 175 0.84 -1.34 -18.17
N LYS A 176 1.08 -1.32 -19.46
CA LYS A 176 0.02 -1.35 -20.47
C LYS A 176 -0.88 -2.56 -20.26
N GLY A 177 -2.20 -2.31 -20.19
CA GLY A 177 -3.21 -3.34 -19.93
C GLY A 177 -3.39 -3.64 -18.45
N GLY A 178 -2.69 -2.97 -17.54
CA GLY A 178 -2.82 -3.12 -16.09
C GLY A 178 -2.52 -4.51 -15.57
N LEU A 179 -3.18 -4.91 -14.48
CA LEU A 179 -2.96 -6.20 -13.84
C LEU A 179 -3.24 -7.35 -14.80
N ARG A 180 -2.16 -8.02 -15.23
CA ARG A 180 -2.20 -9.20 -16.10
C ARG A 180 -2.99 -9.00 -17.40
N GLY A 181 -3.00 -7.77 -17.93
CA GLY A 181 -3.68 -7.40 -19.17
C GLY A 181 -5.20 -7.28 -19.06
N THR A 182 -5.74 -7.12 -17.85
CA THR A 182 -7.21 -7.08 -17.59
C THR A 182 -7.77 -5.68 -17.43
N GLU A 183 -6.96 -4.63 -17.67
CA GLU A 183 -7.31 -3.21 -17.53
C GLU A 183 -6.95 -2.49 -18.85
N PRO A 184 -7.78 -2.61 -19.90
CA PRO A 184 -7.44 -2.10 -21.23
C PRO A 184 -7.26 -0.59 -21.31
N GLU A 185 -7.75 0.17 -20.32
CA GLU A 185 -7.60 1.61 -20.16
C GLU A 185 -6.19 2.00 -19.72
N GLU A 186 -5.42 1.07 -19.11
CA GLU A 186 -4.05 1.34 -18.70
C GLU A 186 -3.12 1.33 -19.91
N THR A 187 -2.53 2.49 -20.19
CA THR A 187 -1.67 2.70 -21.37
C THR A 187 -0.22 2.31 -21.14
N GLY A 188 0.21 2.24 -19.87
CA GLY A 188 1.59 2.08 -19.46
C GLY A 188 2.43 3.35 -19.64
N ASP A 189 1.81 4.52 -19.84
CA ASP A 189 2.53 5.79 -19.88
C ASP A 189 3.11 6.11 -18.50
N ILE A 190 4.43 6.26 -18.45
CA ILE A 190 5.20 6.54 -17.24
C ILE A 190 4.76 7.85 -16.55
N ASN A 191 4.20 8.78 -17.30
CA ASN A 191 3.74 10.07 -16.79
C ASN A 191 2.27 10.07 -16.31
N ASN A 192 1.53 8.97 -16.52
CA ASN A 192 0.14 8.87 -16.08
C ASN A 192 0.06 8.55 -14.58
N ILE A 193 0.24 9.55 -13.76
CA ILE A 193 0.20 9.46 -12.29
C ILE A 193 -1.16 9.82 -11.70
N ASN A 194 -2.18 10.05 -12.51
CA ASN A 194 -3.52 10.41 -12.04
C ASN A 194 -4.10 9.31 -11.14
N ASP A 195 -4.66 9.77 -10.03
CA ASP A 195 -5.30 8.91 -9.05
C ASP A 195 -6.76 8.63 -9.43
N ILE A 196 -7.03 7.44 -9.91
CA ILE A 196 -8.39 6.99 -10.26
C ILE A 196 -9.11 6.35 -9.07
N ASN A 197 -8.38 5.96 -8.03
CA ASN A 197 -8.91 5.35 -6.82
C ASN A 197 -9.21 6.38 -5.73
N GLY A 198 -8.34 7.37 -5.55
CA GLY A 198 -8.42 8.43 -4.55
C GLY A 198 -7.54 8.19 -3.32
N HIS A 199 -7.04 6.96 -3.08
CA HIS A 199 -6.29 6.64 -1.87
C HIS A 199 -4.93 7.36 -1.79
N GLY A 200 -4.16 7.39 -2.87
CA GLY A 200 -2.89 8.13 -2.90
C GLY A 200 -3.07 9.63 -2.70
N THR A 201 -4.20 10.19 -3.15
CA THR A 201 -4.57 11.59 -2.88
C THR A 201 -4.88 11.83 -1.40
N LEU A 202 -5.60 10.89 -0.73
CA LEU A 202 -5.83 10.94 0.73
C LEU A 202 -4.51 10.97 1.49
N VAL A 203 -3.59 10.09 1.13
CA VAL A 203 -2.25 9.97 1.72
C VAL A 203 -1.45 11.25 1.50
N SER A 204 -1.45 11.78 0.27
CA SER A 204 -0.73 13.01 -0.10
C SER A 204 -1.17 14.21 0.74
N GLY A 205 -2.46 14.34 1.01
CA GLY A 205 -3.01 15.43 1.83
C GLY A 205 -2.54 15.40 3.27
N SER A 206 -2.48 14.22 3.87
CA SER A 206 -1.96 14.05 5.24
C SER A 206 -0.47 14.46 5.34
N ILE A 207 0.31 14.34 4.24
CA ILE A 207 1.71 14.78 4.18
C ILE A 207 1.81 16.28 3.96
N ALA A 208 1.26 16.79 2.84
CA ALA A 208 1.66 18.06 2.27
C ALA A 208 0.50 18.94 1.79
N ALA A 209 -0.75 18.73 2.25
CA ALA A 209 -1.83 19.65 1.94
C ALA A 209 -1.49 21.07 2.43
N ASN A 210 -1.75 22.09 1.59
CA ASN A 210 -1.47 23.50 1.89
C ASN A 210 -2.50 24.44 1.24
N GLY A 211 -3.73 24.37 1.71
CA GLY A 211 -4.85 25.17 1.22
C GLY A 211 -6.02 25.19 2.19
N GLU A 212 -7.13 24.58 1.86
CA GLU A 212 -8.29 24.41 2.76
C GLU A 212 -7.99 23.51 3.96
N LEU A 213 -7.07 22.52 3.77
CA LEU A 213 -6.48 21.69 4.80
C LEU A 213 -4.99 21.99 4.96
N LYS A 214 -4.43 21.49 6.05
CA LYS A 214 -2.99 21.53 6.28
C LYS A 214 -2.47 20.13 6.63
N GLY A 215 -1.51 19.63 5.83
CA GLY A 215 -0.76 18.43 6.13
C GLY A 215 0.28 18.67 7.21
N VAL A 216 0.98 17.62 7.64
CA VAL A 216 2.04 17.72 8.67
C VAL A 216 3.21 18.59 8.19
N ALA A 217 3.59 18.47 6.92
CA ALA A 217 4.72 19.18 6.30
C ALA A 217 4.25 19.95 5.04
N PRO A 218 3.51 21.07 5.22
CA PRO A 218 2.78 21.72 4.15
C PRO A 218 3.64 22.40 3.06
N ASP A 219 4.96 22.44 3.21
CA ASP A 219 5.89 22.96 2.20
C ASP A 219 6.90 21.90 1.73
N THR A 220 6.71 20.63 2.11
CA THR A 220 7.55 19.50 1.66
C THR A 220 7.18 19.06 0.24
N GLY A 221 8.20 18.76 -0.59
CA GLY A 221 8.00 18.20 -1.92
C GLY A 221 7.45 16.77 -1.88
N ILE A 222 6.46 16.47 -2.72
CA ILE A 222 5.94 15.12 -2.90
C ILE A 222 6.14 14.63 -4.33
N ARG A 223 6.38 13.32 -4.48
CA ARG A 223 6.36 12.60 -5.76
C ARG A 223 5.45 11.37 -5.64
N ALA A 224 4.60 11.16 -6.63
CA ALA A 224 3.76 9.99 -6.72
C ALA A 224 4.45 8.90 -7.54
N TYR A 225 4.46 7.68 -7.01
CA TYR A 225 4.89 6.44 -7.65
C TYR A 225 3.67 5.54 -7.75
N ARG A 226 2.92 5.68 -8.86
CA ARG A 226 1.64 5.00 -9.03
C ARG A 226 1.85 3.53 -9.32
N VAL A 227 1.28 2.66 -8.49
CA VAL A 227 1.35 1.19 -8.61
C VAL A 227 -0.01 0.52 -8.76
N PHE A 228 -1.12 1.23 -8.53
CA PHE A 228 -2.47 0.70 -8.68
C PHE A 228 -3.19 1.32 -9.88
N GLY A 229 -3.78 0.45 -10.71
CA GLY A 229 -4.83 0.80 -11.66
C GLY A 229 -6.22 0.73 -10.99
N ASN A 230 -7.21 0.24 -11.72
CA ASN A 230 -8.55 -0.04 -11.15
C ASN A 230 -8.55 -1.32 -10.29
N LYS A 231 -7.53 -2.16 -10.40
CA LYS A 231 -7.36 -3.43 -9.69
C LYS A 231 -6.17 -3.39 -8.72
N SER A 232 -5.93 -4.54 -8.10
CA SER A 232 -4.74 -4.79 -7.27
C SER A 232 -3.45 -4.60 -8.06
N ALA A 233 -2.35 -4.34 -7.39
CA ALA A 233 -1.02 -4.26 -8.00
C ALA A 233 -0.36 -5.65 -8.04
N ASP A 234 0.57 -5.84 -8.97
CA ASP A 234 1.54 -6.92 -8.82
C ASP A 234 2.65 -6.49 -7.86
N ALA A 235 3.05 -7.37 -6.95
CA ALA A 235 4.05 -7.04 -5.94
C ALA A 235 5.38 -6.56 -6.56
N ALA A 236 5.74 -7.07 -7.75
CA ALA A 236 6.91 -6.65 -8.49
C ALA A 236 6.90 -5.14 -8.84
N TRP A 237 5.72 -4.55 -9.08
CA TRP A 237 5.62 -3.12 -9.38
C TRP A 237 5.90 -2.26 -8.15
N VAL A 238 5.38 -2.67 -6.99
CA VAL A 238 5.63 -1.99 -5.71
C VAL A 238 7.11 -2.08 -5.35
N ILE A 239 7.71 -3.26 -5.50
CA ILE A 239 9.15 -3.49 -5.27
C ILE A 239 10.00 -2.58 -6.17
N ASN A 240 9.63 -2.49 -7.46
CA ASN A 240 10.34 -1.61 -8.40
C ASN A 240 10.15 -0.13 -8.05
N ALA A 241 8.96 0.27 -7.61
CA ALA A 241 8.70 1.64 -7.20
C ALA A 241 9.56 2.07 -6.00
N ILE A 242 9.86 1.16 -5.05
CA ILE A 242 10.78 1.42 -3.94
C ILE A 242 12.20 1.68 -4.48
N ILE A 243 12.69 0.86 -5.41
CA ILE A 243 14.01 1.01 -6.05
C ILE A 243 14.09 2.35 -6.80
N GLU A 244 13.08 2.66 -7.61
CA GLU A 244 13.07 3.87 -8.42
C GLU A 244 12.93 5.15 -7.56
N ALA A 245 12.15 5.11 -6.48
CA ALA A 245 12.08 6.22 -5.53
C ALA A 245 13.46 6.50 -4.89
N ALA A 246 14.19 5.44 -4.52
CA ALA A 246 15.54 5.59 -3.98
C ALA A 246 16.53 6.14 -5.03
N LYS A 247 16.46 5.71 -6.30
CA LYS A 247 17.26 6.27 -7.39
C LYS A 247 16.95 7.74 -7.68
N ASP A 248 15.71 8.15 -7.45
CA ASP A 248 15.27 9.55 -7.61
C ASP A 248 15.65 10.44 -6.41
N ASP A 249 16.48 9.95 -5.48
CA ASP A 249 16.94 10.67 -4.28
C ASP A 249 15.78 11.13 -3.38
N VAL A 250 14.74 10.28 -3.24
CA VAL A 250 13.62 10.51 -2.33
C VAL A 250 14.09 10.27 -0.89
N ASP A 251 13.84 11.20 0.01
CA ASP A 251 14.31 11.14 1.39
C ASP A 251 13.48 10.19 2.27
N VAL A 252 12.15 10.14 2.02
CA VAL A 252 11.22 9.27 2.74
C VAL A 252 10.29 8.59 1.76
N ILE A 253 10.18 7.27 1.82
CA ILE A 253 9.28 6.45 0.99
C ILE A 253 8.08 6.04 1.84
N ASN A 254 6.89 6.50 1.48
CA ASN A 254 5.64 6.21 2.15
C ASN A 254 4.92 5.04 1.46
N LEU A 255 4.64 3.98 2.22
CA LEU A 255 3.91 2.80 1.80
C LEU A 255 2.64 2.64 2.66
N SER A 256 1.56 3.33 2.26
CA SER A 256 0.24 3.18 2.88
C SER A 256 -0.49 1.95 2.33
N LEU A 257 0.22 0.85 2.19
CA LEU A 257 -0.21 -0.42 1.60
C LEU A 257 0.53 -1.59 2.25
N GLY A 258 0.00 -2.79 2.10
CA GLY A 258 0.61 -4.03 2.52
C GLY A 258 -0.25 -5.22 2.11
N SER A 259 0.29 -6.40 2.27
CA SER A 259 -0.42 -7.66 2.04
C SER A 259 0.14 -8.77 2.92
N TYR A 260 -0.67 -9.79 3.13
CA TYR A 260 -0.23 -11.00 3.82
C TYR A 260 0.31 -12.01 2.82
N TYR A 261 1.48 -12.51 3.13
CA TYR A 261 2.14 -13.57 2.39
C TYR A 261 2.38 -14.79 3.29
N VAL A 262 2.51 -15.97 2.68
CA VAL A 262 2.76 -17.21 3.41
C VAL A 262 4.11 -17.80 2.99
N ASN A 263 5.02 -17.91 3.94
CA ASN A 263 6.22 -18.74 3.75
C ASN A 263 5.84 -20.20 3.93
N GLY A 264 5.47 -20.86 2.81
CA GLY A 264 4.96 -22.23 2.86
C GLY A 264 4.27 -22.62 1.57
N LYS A 265 3.25 -23.44 1.66
CA LYS A 265 2.51 -23.96 0.52
C LYS A 265 1.05 -23.55 0.61
N VAL A 266 0.50 -23.04 -0.48
CA VAL A 266 -0.92 -22.74 -0.62
C VAL A 266 -1.52 -23.67 -1.66
N TYR A 267 -2.64 -24.29 -1.31
CA TYR A 267 -3.37 -25.21 -2.17
C TYR A 267 -4.77 -24.66 -2.44
N GLU A 268 -5.22 -24.80 -3.68
CA GLU A 268 -6.58 -24.53 -4.12
C GLU A 268 -7.14 -25.77 -4.84
N ASN A 269 -8.27 -26.31 -4.39
CA ASN A 269 -8.83 -27.56 -4.92
C ASN A 269 -7.80 -28.73 -4.94
N GLY A 270 -6.96 -28.81 -3.93
CA GLY A 270 -5.92 -29.82 -3.80
C GLY A 270 -4.69 -29.65 -4.70
N LYS A 271 -4.66 -28.59 -5.52
CA LYS A 271 -3.50 -28.25 -6.36
C LYS A 271 -2.66 -27.19 -5.66
N LEU A 272 -1.34 -27.36 -5.71
CA LEU A 272 -0.40 -26.35 -5.23
C LEU A 272 -0.50 -25.09 -6.13
N VAL A 273 -0.89 -23.95 -5.54
CA VAL A 273 -1.04 -22.69 -6.26
C VAL A 273 0.00 -21.65 -5.86
N ASP A 274 0.64 -21.83 -4.70
CA ASP A 274 1.77 -21.00 -4.26
C ASP A 274 2.67 -21.79 -3.32
N ASN A 275 3.98 -21.58 -3.42
CA ASN A 275 4.99 -22.21 -2.55
C ASN A 275 6.23 -21.31 -2.42
N GLY A 276 6.08 -20.01 -2.67
CA GLY A 276 7.18 -19.12 -2.90
C GLY A 276 7.31 -17.97 -1.91
N TRP A 277 8.45 -17.33 -2.05
CA TRP A 277 8.90 -16.28 -1.17
C TRP A 277 9.67 -15.17 -1.93
N ALA A 278 9.65 -15.25 -3.28
CA ALA A 278 10.46 -14.36 -4.14
C ALA A 278 10.14 -12.89 -3.89
N GLU A 279 8.87 -12.53 -3.78
CA GLU A 279 8.45 -11.14 -3.56
C GLU A 279 8.81 -10.65 -2.16
N VAL A 280 8.69 -11.49 -1.13
CA VAL A 280 9.07 -11.10 0.24
C VAL A 280 10.57 -10.82 0.34
N GLU A 281 11.40 -11.68 -0.25
CA GLU A 281 12.84 -11.42 -0.34
C GLU A 281 13.15 -10.25 -1.29
N GLY A 282 12.36 -10.06 -2.34
CA GLY A 282 12.40 -8.90 -3.22
C GLY A 282 12.14 -7.59 -2.46
N TYR A 283 11.11 -7.54 -1.63
CA TYR A 283 10.85 -6.40 -0.73
C TYR A 283 12.03 -6.13 0.20
N LYS A 284 12.59 -7.16 0.86
CA LYS A 284 13.74 -7.00 1.76
C LYS A 284 14.92 -6.34 1.04
N ARG A 285 15.26 -6.84 -0.16
CA ARG A 285 16.35 -6.28 -0.96
C ARG A 285 16.06 -4.85 -1.41
N ALA A 286 14.80 -4.54 -1.80
CA ALA A 286 14.42 -3.19 -2.20
C ALA A 286 14.46 -2.20 -1.03
N ILE A 287 13.99 -2.61 0.15
CA ILE A 287 14.07 -1.82 1.38
C ILE A 287 15.53 -1.57 1.78
N GLU A 288 16.37 -2.61 1.73
CA GLU A 288 17.79 -2.49 1.99
C GLU A 288 18.47 -1.53 0.99
N TYR A 289 18.16 -1.66 -0.31
CA TYR A 289 18.62 -0.76 -1.35
C TYR A 289 18.23 0.70 -1.03
N ALA A 290 16.96 0.95 -0.71
CA ALA A 290 16.47 2.29 -0.38
C ALA A 290 17.21 2.89 0.84
N ASN A 291 17.35 2.10 1.92
CA ASN A 291 18.08 2.55 3.12
C ASN A 291 19.56 2.82 2.84
N GLN A 292 20.22 2.05 1.97
CA GLN A 292 21.61 2.26 1.56
C GLN A 292 21.78 3.52 0.70
N HIS A 293 20.72 3.90 -0.06
CA HIS A 293 20.69 5.12 -0.87
C HIS A 293 20.15 6.35 -0.13
N GLY A 294 19.97 6.25 1.19
CA GLY A 294 19.62 7.40 2.02
C GLY A 294 18.13 7.59 2.31
N SER A 295 17.24 6.79 1.71
CA SER A 295 15.80 6.87 1.94
C SER A 295 15.37 6.16 3.21
N VAL A 296 14.41 6.75 3.95
CA VAL A 296 13.68 6.07 5.04
C VAL A 296 12.43 5.43 4.46
N VAL A 297 12.20 4.16 4.74
CA VAL A 297 10.97 3.46 4.32
C VAL A 297 10.00 3.40 5.49
N VAL A 298 8.76 3.86 5.28
CA VAL A 298 7.68 3.88 6.28
C VAL A 298 6.50 3.11 5.75
N ALA A 299 5.94 2.16 6.50
CA ALA A 299 4.83 1.35 6.05
C ALA A 299 3.73 1.17 7.11
N SER A 300 2.52 0.83 6.62
CA SER A 300 1.37 0.53 7.46
C SER A 300 1.50 -0.84 8.14
N ALA A 301 0.93 -0.95 9.35
CA ALA A 301 0.85 -2.21 10.08
C ALA A 301 -0.27 -3.14 9.57
N GLY A 302 -1.25 -2.59 8.81
CA GLY A 302 -2.46 -3.29 8.37
C GLY A 302 -3.69 -3.01 9.24
N ASN A 303 -4.88 -3.43 8.75
CA ASN A 303 -6.19 -3.00 9.28
C ASN A 303 -7.09 -4.16 9.75
N ASP A 304 -6.54 -5.29 10.14
CA ASP A 304 -7.31 -6.51 10.49
C ASP A 304 -7.37 -6.80 11.99
N SER A 305 -6.89 -5.88 12.84
CA SER A 305 -6.84 -6.03 14.32
C SER A 305 -6.11 -7.30 14.79
N VAL A 306 -5.06 -7.73 14.06
CA VAL A 306 -4.29 -8.95 14.31
C VAL A 306 -2.99 -8.62 15.02
N ASN A 307 -2.59 -9.45 15.98
CA ASN A 307 -1.25 -9.43 16.53
C ASN A 307 -0.27 -10.11 15.56
N VAL A 308 0.37 -9.32 14.70
CA VAL A 308 1.27 -9.84 13.67
C VAL A 308 2.58 -10.40 14.22
N ALA A 309 2.99 -9.99 15.44
CA ALA A 309 4.11 -10.59 16.14
C ALA A 309 3.80 -12.01 16.65
N ASN A 310 2.53 -12.30 16.96
CA ASN A 310 2.08 -13.62 17.34
C ASN A 310 1.76 -14.48 16.11
N LYS A 311 2.74 -15.26 15.66
CA LYS A 311 2.60 -16.07 14.42
C LYS A 311 1.48 -17.11 14.49
N GLN A 312 1.07 -17.58 15.66
CA GLN A 312 -0.07 -18.48 15.80
C GLN A 312 -1.39 -17.72 15.52
N GLU A 313 -1.54 -16.51 16.08
CA GLU A 313 -2.72 -15.66 15.86
C GLU A 313 -2.82 -15.24 14.39
N LEU A 314 -1.73 -14.74 13.81
CA LEU A 314 -1.65 -14.38 12.40
C LEU A 314 -1.98 -15.58 11.50
N ASN A 315 -1.43 -16.76 11.77
CA ASN A 315 -1.73 -17.97 10.99
C ASN A 315 -3.18 -18.40 11.13
N ASN A 316 -3.80 -18.26 12.31
CA ASN A 316 -5.22 -18.56 12.49
C ASN A 316 -6.11 -17.59 11.71
N PHE A 317 -5.79 -16.30 11.73
CA PHE A 317 -6.46 -15.28 10.90
C PHE A 317 -6.34 -15.62 9.42
N LEU A 318 -5.13 -15.90 8.92
CA LEU A 318 -4.89 -16.25 7.53
C LEU A 318 -5.60 -17.54 7.11
N LYS A 319 -5.66 -18.55 7.97
CA LYS A 319 -6.45 -19.77 7.69
C LYS A 319 -7.91 -19.44 7.40
N GLN A 320 -8.52 -18.61 8.23
CA GLN A 320 -9.92 -18.21 8.03
C GLN A 320 -10.10 -17.38 6.75
N LYS A 321 -9.14 -16.49 6.41
CA LYS A 321 -9.14 -15.72 5.16
C LYS A 321 -9.04 -16.64 3.95
N TYR A 322 -8.07 -17.54 3.92
CA TYR A 322 -7.85 -18.47 2.81
C TYR A 322 -8.98 -19.50 2.65
N GLU A 323 -9.55 -20.01 3.75
CA GLU A 323 -10.70 -20.92 3.71
C GLU A 323 -11.94 -20.30 3.04
N LYS A 324 -12.20 -19.00 3.27
CA LYS A 324 -13.27 -18.27 2.56
C LYS A 324 -13.04 -18.19 1.05
N GLU A 325 -11.80 -18.26 0.62
CA GLU A 325 -11.40 -18.28 -0.79
C GLU A 325 -11.29 -19.71 -1.36
N GLY A 326 -11.64 -20.75 -0.60
CA GLY A 326 -11.48 -22.15 -0.99
C GLY A 326 -10.04 -22.63 -1.03
N LYS A 327 -9.15 -21.96 -0.30
CA LYS A 327 -7.72 -22.27 -0.24
C LYS A 327 -7.33 -22.82 1.13
N ILE A 328 -6.25 -23.58 1.15
CA ILE A 328 -5.62 -24.12 2.37
C ILE A 328 -4.12 -23.79 2.29
N PHE A 329 -3.52 -23.36 3.39
CA PHE A 329 -2.08 -23.17 3.44
C PHE A 329 -1.42 -23.92 4.60
N THR A 330 -0.13 -24.18 4.44
CA THR A 330 0.80 -24.64 5.47
C THR A 330 2.01 -23.71 5.48
N GLY A 331 2.51 -23.34 6.66
CA GLY A 331 3.66 -22.44 6.78
C GLY A 331 3.42 -21.30 7.76
N VAL A 332 4.14 -20.21 7.57
CA VAL A 332 4.11 -19.04 8.46
C VAL A 332 3.73 -17.80 7.67
N GLY A 333 2.71 -17.11 8.15
CA GLY A 333 2.27 -15.83 7.61
C GLY A 333 3.21 -14.67 7.98
N ILE A 334 3.25 -13.69 7.11
CA ILE A 334 3.89 -12.38 7.33
C ILE A 334 3.04 -11.29 6.70
N GLU A 335 3.00 -10.13 7.30
CA GLU A 335 2.51 -8.89 6.68
C GLU A 335 3.72 -8.17 6.06
N ALA A 336 3.68 -7.87 4.78
CA ALA A 336 4.76 -7.15 4.13
C ALA A 336 4.22 -5.98 3.29
N PRO A 337 4.94 -4.82 3.31
CA PRO A 337 6.30 -4.63 3.83
C PRO A 337 6.41 -4.33 5.34
N GLY A 338 5.32 -4.13 6.08
CA GLY A 338 5.33 -3.64 7.46
C GLY A 338 6.18 -4.47 8.43
N GLU A 339 6.13 -5.81 8.39
CA GLU A 339 6.96 -6.64 9.29
C GLU A 339 8.42 -6.79 8.83
N LEU A 340 8.82 -6.20 7.70
CA LEU A 340 10.15 -6.43 7.16
C LEU A 340 11.22 -5.55 7.82
N PRO A 341 12.45 -6.03 7.97
CA PRO A 341 13.53 -5.24 8.57
C PRO A 341 13.86 -4.00 7.73
N GLY A 342 14.18 -2.90 8.42
CA GLY A 342 14.55 -1.63 7.77
C GLY A 342 13.36 -0.72 7.43
N VAL A 343 12.16 -1.11 7.81
CA VAL A 343 10.93 -0.31 7.71
C VAL A 343 10.64 0.36 9.04
N VAL A 344 10.06 1.55 9.02
CA VAL A 344 9.37 2.17 10.15
C VAL A 344 7.90 1.78 10.08
N THR A 345 7.47 0.87 10.94
CA THR A 345 6.11 0.32 10.92
C THR A 345 5.17 1.10 11.81
N VAL A 346 4.07 1.58 11.21
CA VAL A 346 3.14 2.52 11.85
C VAL A 346 1.79 1.87 12.14
N SER A 347 1.38 1.87 13.41
CA SER A 347 0.01 1.56 13.83
C SER A 347 -0.87 2.80 13.90
N SER A 348 -2.18 2.62 13.91
CA SER A 348 -3.17 3.69 13.98
C SER A 348 -3.70 3.92 15.39
N THR A 349 -3.90 5.20 15.75
CA THR A 349 -4.63 5.62 16.94
C THR A 349 -5.85 6.46 16.60
N GLY A 350 -6.88 6.36 17.45
CA GLY A 350 -8.06 7.21 17.40
C GLY A 350 -7.91 8.47 18.25
N PRO A 351 -8.99 9.30 18.36
CA PRO A 351 -8.98 10.57 19.09
C PRO A 351 -8.68 10.45 20.59
N THR A 352 -8.86 9.28 21.16
CA THR A 352 -8.57 9.02 22.58
C THR A 352 -7.10 8.60 22.84
N GLY A 353 -6.29 8.54 21.78
CA GLY A 353 -4.91 8.06 21.85
C GLY A 353 -4.78 6.54 22.02
N GLN A 354 -5.89 5.80 22.05
CA GLN A 354 -5.88 4.34 22.05
C GLN A 354 -5.65 3.80 20.63
N ARG A 355 -5.08 2.61 20.52
CA ARG A 355 -4.98 1.89 19.24
C ARG A 355 -6.36 1.79 18.59
N SER A 356 -6.47 2.14 17.32
CA SER A 356 -7.71 2.01 16.55
C SER A 356 -8.20 0.57 16.54
N VAL A 357 -9.51 0.36 16.58
CA VAL A 357 -10.10 -0.99 16.69
C VAL A 357 -9.70 -1.92 15.54
N PHE A 358 -9.37 -1.37 14.39
CA PHE A 358 -8.93 -2.12 13.21
C PHE A 358 -7.41 -2.32 13.15
N SER A 359 -6.59 -1.47 13.79
CA SER A 359 -5.14 -1.48 13.58
C SER A 359 -4.51 -2.81 14.02
N ASN A 360 -3.69 -3.38 13.15
CA ASN A 360 -2.78 -4.45 13.55
C ASN A 360 -1.81 -3.96 14.62
N TYR A 361 -1.25 -4.90 15.37
CA TYR A 361 -0.36 -4.63 16.50
C TYR A 361 0.63 -5.78 16.69
N GLY A 362 1.63 -5.58 17.54
CA GLY A 362 2.60 -6.62 17.88
C GLY A 362 3.90 -6.03 18.41
N GLU A 363 4.32 -6.46 19.59
CA GLU A 363 5.58 -6.01 20.19
C GLU A 363 6.77 -6.46 19.33
N GLY A 364 7.66 -5.52 19.03
CA GLY A 364 8.84 -5.76 18.17
C GLY A 364 8.54 -5.66 16.66
N VAL A 365 7.28 -5.43 16.27
CA VAL A 365 6.88 -5.13 14.89
C VAL A 365 6.47 -3.66 14.76
N ILE A 366 5.60 -3.18 15.67
CA ILE A 366 5.20 -1.78 15.64
C ILE A 366 6.33 -0.91 16.18
N ASP A 367 6.75 0.06 15.37
CA ASP A 367 7.80 1.02 15.75
C ASP A 367 7.25 2.29 16.38
N ILE A 368 6.13 2.81 15.84
CA ILE A 368 5.50 4.05 16.28
C ILE A 368 4.02 4.04 15.94
N SER A 369 3.23 4.82 16.64
CA SER A 369 1.83 5.03 16.30
C SER A 369 1.54 6.49 15.95
N ALA A 370 0.51 6.71 15.12
CA ALA A 370 0.04 8.04 14.77
C ALA A 370 -1.49 8.06 14.60
N PRO A 371 -2.15 9.22 14.68
CA PRO A 371 -3.58 9.33 14.41
C PRO A 371 -3.93 8.87 12.99
N GLY A 372 -4.77 7.86 12.89
CA GLY A 372 -5.28 7.32 11.62
C GLY A 372 -6.79 7.16 11.61
N GLY A 373 -7.47 7.70 12.62
CA GLY A 373 -8.91 7.54 12.81
C GLY A 373 -9.29 6.27 13.57
N ASP A 374 -10.57 6.12 13.86
CA ASP A 374 -11.10 4.94 14.58
C ASP A 374 -12.54 4.64 14.10
N TYR A 375 -13.08 3.48 14.53
CA TYR A 375 -14.48 3.07 14.35
C TYR A 375 -15.12 2.62 15.67
N ARG A 376 -14.63 3.12 16.81
CA ARG A 376 -15.10 2.75 18.13
C ARG A 376 -16.51 3.27 18.42
N LEU A 377 -16.82 4.52 18.03
CA LEU A 377 -18.16 5.08 18.14
C LEU A 377 -19.11 4.43 17.14
N TRP A 378 -18.64 4.11 15.93
CA TRP A 378 -19.39 3.31 14.96
C TRP A 378 -19.80 1.94 15.55
N GLN A 379 -18.87 1.23 16.18
CA GLN A 379 -19.16 -0.04 16.84
C GLN A 379 -20.14 0.13 18.03
N GLN A 380 -20.05 1.24 18.76
CA GLN A 380 -20.87 1.50 19.93
C GLN A 380 -22.30 1.91 19.57
N TYR A 381 -22.49 2.76 18.56
CA TYR A 381 -23.78 3.38 18.26
C TYR A 381 -24.44 2.86 16.99
N GLY A 382 -23.71 2.12 16.16
CA GLY A 382 -24.15 1.63 14.86
C GLY A 382 -24.03 2.68 13.75
N GLU A 383 -24.07 2.20 12.51
CA GLU A 383 -23.79 3.00 11.30
C GLU A 383 -24.76 4.18 11.15
N GLU A 384 -26.06 3.95 11.33
CA GLU A 384 -27.09 4.97 11.13
C GLU A 384 -26.94 6.16 12.10
N VAL A 385 -26.71 5.88 13.39
CA VAL A 385 -26.50 6.93 14.39
C VAL A 385 -25.19 7.66 14.11
N TRP A 386 -24.12 6.92 13.84
CA TRP A 386 -22.80 7.46 13.57
C TRP A 386 -22.79 8.44 12.40
N TRP A 387 -23.53 8.14 11.32
CA TRP A 387 -23.71 9.02 10.17
C TRP A 387 -24.60 10.22 10.47
N ASN A 388 -25.83 9.97 10.94
CA ASN A 388 -26.85 10.99 11.07
C ASN A 388 -26.50 12.04 12.13
N THR A 389 -25.74 11.66 13.15
CA THR A 389 -25.28 12.59 14.20
C THR A 389 -23.91 13.21 13.93
N GLY A 390 -23.22 12.77 12.88
CA GLY A 390 -21.88 13.28 12.50
C GLY A 390 -20.74 12.80 13.40
N LEU A 391 -20.91 11.69 14.14
CA LEU A 391 -19.87 11.10 14.97
C LEU A 391 -18.63 10.69 14.19
N PHE A 392 -18.76 10.35 12.89
CA PHE A 392 -17.62 10.09 12.00
C PHE A 392 -16.58 11.20 11.99
N ARG A 393 -17.01 12.48 12.12
CA ARG A 393 -16.13 13.65 12.18
C ARG A 393 -15.28 13.70 13.46
N GLN A 394 -15.68 12.95 14.48
CA GLN A 394 -14.94 12.86 15.73
C GLN A 394 -13.95 11.68 15.72
N GLU A 395 -14.13 10.71 14.82
CA GLU A 395 -13.31 9.50 14.77
C GLU A 395 -12.40 9.44 13.55
N GLU A 396 -12.92 9.80 12.38
CA GLU A 396 -12.13 9.76 11.14
C GLU A 396 -11.28 11.02 10.98
N VAL A 397 -10.25 10.92 10.15
CA VAL A 397 -9.37 12.04 9.81
C VAL A 397 -9.80 12.67 8.48
N LEU A 398 -9.85 13.98 8.43
CA LEU A 398 -10.18 14.74 7.22
C LEU A 398 -8.93 14.97 6.38
N THR A 399 -8.98 14.60 5.10
CA THR A 399 -7.87 14.78 4.18
C THR A 399 -8.34 15.07 2.74
N THR A 400 -7.42 15.33 1.82
CA THR A 400 -7.71 15.59 0.40
C THR A 400 -8.23 14.35 -0.31
N PHE A 401 -9.04 14.53 -1.35
CA PHE A 401 -9.55 13.44 -2.18
C PHE A 401 -9.59 13.86 -3.65
N ASN A 402 -9.58 12.90 -4.58
CA ASN A 402 -9.53 13.19 -6.00
C ASN A 402 -10.68 14.09 -6.49
N THR A 403 -10.47 14.75 -7.61
CA THR A 403 -11.33 15.81 -8.19
C THR A 403 -11.49 17.05 -7.29
N GLY A 404 -10.39 17.43 -6.60
CA GLY A 404 -10.34 18.63 -5.76
C GLY A 404 -11.23 18.59 -4.52
N ARG A 405 -11.60 17.39 -4.05
CA ARG A 405 -12.51 17.18 -2.92
C ARG A 405 -11.75 16.82 -1.64
N TYR A 406 -12.51 16.67 -0.57
CA TYR A 406 -12.02 16.27 0.75
C TYR A 406 -12.88 15.12 1.26
N LEU A 407 -12.28 14.21 2.05
CA LEU A 407 -12.95 13.03 2.57
C LEU A 407 -12.50 12.75 4.00
N PHE A 408 -13.43 12.28 4.83
CA PHE A 408 -13.11 11.64 6.10
C PHE A 408 -12.74 10.18 5.85
N ALA A 409 -11.68 9.73 6.46
CA ALA A 409 -11.17 8.38 6.30
C ALA A 409 -10.54 7.86 7.60
N ALA A 410 -10.51 6.53 7.77
CA ALA A 410 -9.77 5.89 8.84
C ALA A 410 -9.00 4.68 8.30
N GLY A 411 -7.81 4.45 8.85
CA GLY A 411 -6.91 3.37 8.47
C GLY A 411 -5.48 3.64 8.92
N THR A 412 -4.67 2.59 9.02
CA THR A 412 -3.22 2.75 9.19
C THR A 412 -2.61 3.52 8.04
N SER A 413 -3.25 3.48 6.85
CA SER A 413 -2.91 4.30 5.68
C SER A 413 -2.95 5.81 5.94
N MET A 414 -3.74 6.27 6.92
CA MET A 414 -3.82 7.69 7.31
C MET A 414 -2.83 8.04 8.43
N ALA A 415 -2.32 7.05 9.15
CA ALA A 415 -1.29 7.21 10.17
C ALA A 415 0.13 7.30 9.57
N VAL A 416 0.45 6.43 8.60
CA VAL A 416 1.75 6.36 7.92
C VAL A 416 2.22 7.70 7.36
N PRO A 417 1.40 8.44 6.59
CA PRO A 417 1.84 9.70 5.98
C PRO A 417 2.22 10.77 7.02
N LYS A 418 1.62 10.75 8.21
CA LYS A 418 1.98 11.67 9.29
C LYS A 418 3.39 11.41 9.83
N VAL A 419 3.77 10.13 9.94
CA VAL A 419 5.12 9.72 10.33
C VAL A 419 6.12 10.05 9.22
N SER A 420 5.77 9.76 7.96
CA SER A 420 6.60 10.08 6.78
C SER A 420 6.90 11.58 6.69
N ALA A 421 5.87 12.40 6.84
CA ALA A 421 6.01 13.86 6.84
C ALA A 421 6.82 14.38 8.03
N THR A 422 6.66 13.78 9.22
CA THR A 422 7.47 14.15 10.39
C THR A 422 8.94 13.82 10.18
N LEU A 423 9.25 12.69 9.55
CA LEU A 423 10.62 12.35 9.16
C LEU A 423 11.17 13.36 8.15
N ALA A 424 10.37 13.80 7.18
CA ALA A 424 10.78 14.86 6.25
C ALA A 424 11.08 16.18 6.96
N LEU A 425 10.26 16.58 7.94
CA LEU A 425 10.54 17.76 8.78
C LEU A 425 11.84 17.60 9.57
N ILE A 426 12.09 16.43 10.19
CA ILE A 426 13.32 16.12 10.91
C ILE A 426 14.54 16.24 9.98
N ILE A 427 14.45 15.64 8.78
CA ILE A 427 15.53 15.66 7.79
C ILE A 427 15.84 17.10 7.36
N ASN A 428 14.80 17.91 7.09
CA ASN A 428 14.96 19.31 6.71
C ASN A 428 15.55 20.16 7.86
N HIS A 429 14.95 20.09 9.02
CA HIS A 429 15.28 20.93 10.18
C HIS A 429 16.70 20.68 10.70
N TYR A 430 17.12 19.41 10.77
CA TYR A 430 18.43 19.01 11.32
C TYR A 430 19.48 18.70 10.25
N ASN A 431 19.18 18.89 8.97
CA ASN A 431 20.07 18.56 7.85
C ASN A 431 20.53 17.07 7.87
N PHE A 432 19.59 16.14 8.06
CA PHE A 432 19.88 14.71 8.14
C PHE A 432 19.72 13.99 6.79
N LYS A 433 19.75 14.71 5.66
CA LYS A 433 19.67 14.10 4.33
C LYS A 433 20.70 12.99 4.19
N ASN A 434 20.29 11.85 3.60
CA ASN A 434 21.11 10.63 3.47
C ASN A 434 21.57 10.01 4.79
N GLN A 435 20.84 10.28 5.90
CA GLN A 435 21.14 9.72 7.23
C GLN A 435 19.89 9.02 7.83
N PRO A 436 19.35 7.97 7.18
CA PRO A 436 18.08 7.35 7.57
C PRO A 436 18.08 6.87 9.03
N LYS A 437 19.15 6.20 9.47
CA LYS A 437 19.26 5.72 10.86
C LYS A 437 19.24 6.85 11.89
N ARG A 438 19.83 8.00 11.55
CA ARG A 438 19.85 9.17 12.44
C ARG A 438 18.47 9.81 12.52
N SER A 439 17.78 9.93 11.39
CA SER A 439 16.43 10.47 11.32
C SER A 439 15.45 9.62 12.12
N ILE A 440 15.48 8.28 11.95
CA ILE A 440 14.66 7.32 12.69
C ILE A 440 14.97 7.38 14.20
N SER A 441 16.25 7.36 14.58
CA SER A 441 16.64 7.45 15.99
C SER A 441 16.17 8.75 16.64
N HIS A 442 16.23 9.86 15.91
CA HIS A 442 15.72 11.14 16.38
C HIS A 442 14.21 11.11 16.58
N LEU A 443 13.46 10.55 15.61
CA LEU A 443 12.01 10.39 15.69
C LEU A 443 11.61 9.61 16.96
N TYR A 444 12.21 8.44 17.20
CA TYR A 444 11.86 7.59 18.35
C TYR A 444 12.22 8.22 19.69
N LYS A 445 13.26 9.03 19.73
CA LYS A 445 13.72 9.70 20.98
C LYS A 445 12.95 10.98 21.27
N ASN A 446 12.65 11.78 20.26
CA ASN A 446 12.15 13.14 20.42
C ASN A 446 10.74 13.34 19.83
N GLY A 447 10.36 12.61 18.78
CA GLY A 447 9.10 12.78 18.05
C GLY A 447 7.93 11.99 18.61
N ILE A 448 7.93 11.71 19.92
CA ILE A 448 6.86 10.97 20.60
C ILE A 448 6.35 11.75 21.82
N LYS A 449 5.08 11.50 22.18
CA LYS A 449 4.49 12.02 23.43
C LYS A 449 5.20 11.41 24.63
N LYS A 450 5.56 12.26 25.60
CA LYS A 450 6.37 11.84 26.75
C LYS A 450 5.51 11.44 27.97
N ASP A 451 4.26 11.84 28.00
CA ASP A 451 3.38 11.69 29.15
C ASP A 451 2.58 10.37 29.16
N ILE A 452 2.78 9.55 28.13
CA ILE A 452 2.08 8.28 27.95
C ILE A 452 3.12 7.16 27.97
N ALA A 453 3.01 6.25 28.97
CA ALA A 453 3.77 5.01 28.93
C ALA A 453 3.29 4.17 27.75
N PRO A 454 4.13 3.84 26.76
CA PRO A 454 3.68 3.13 25.58
C PRO A 454 3.33 1.68 25.91
N ASP A 455 2.13 1.26 25.52
CA ASP A 455 1.87 -0.15 25.22
C ASP A 455 2.68 -0.51 23.97
N LYS A 456 3.82 -1.17 24.15
CA LYS A 456 4.76 -1.46 23.07
C LYS A 456 4.15 -2.27 21.93
N ALA A 457 3.20 -3.14 22.25
CA ALA A 457 2.53 -3.94 21.23
C ALA A 457 1.63 -3.09 20.33
N SER A 458 0.97 -2.07 20.89
CA SER A 458 0.03 -1.20 20.17
C SER A 458 0.67 0.07 19.63
N LEU A 459 1.63 0.65 20.37
CA LEU A 459 2.15 2.00 20.13
C LEU A 459 3.65 2.06 19.79
N GLY A 460 4.35 0.93 19.86
CA GLY A 460 5.80 0.86 19.61
C GLY A 460 6.59 1.72 20.59
N ASN A 461 7.41 2.64 20.07
CA ASN A 461 8.15 3.61 20.88
C ASN A 461 7.25 4.69 21.51
N GLY A 462 6.04 4.89 20.99
CA GLY A 462 5.06 5.85 21.50
C GLY A 462 4.18 6.45 20.41
N GLN A 463 3.32 7.39 20.80
CA GLN A 463 2.49 8.14 19.87
C GLN A 463 3.26 9.33 19.27
N LEU A 464 3.06 9.56 17.99
CA LEU A 464 3.68 10.66 17.25
C LEU A 464 3.39 12.02 17.89
N ASP A 465 4.44 12.86 17.97
CA ASP A 465 4.37 14.25 18.38
C ASP A 465 5.30 15.09 17.48
N VAL A 466 4.70 15.74 16.50
CA VAL A 466 5.43 16.53 15.48
C VAL A 466 6.14 17.72 16.12
N TYR A 467 5.47 18.40 17.06
CA TYR A 467 6.06 19.57 17.72
C TYR A 467 7.33 19.22 18.50
N ASN A 468 7.32 18.09 19.20
CA ASN A 468 8.49 17.61 19.93
C ASN A 468 9.62 17.13 18.99
N ALA A 469 9.26 16.59 17.82
CA ALA A 469 10.22 16.10 16.84
C ALA A 469 11.15 17.20 16.28
N ILE A 470 10.68 18.45 16.26
CA ILE A 470 11.38 19.62 15.68
C ILE A 470 11.65 20.74 16.73
N LYS A 471 11.73 20.36 18.01
CA LYS A 471 11.89 21.30 19.13
C LYS A 471 13.33 21.80 19.31
#